data_ed3def6b7418d01f73d3b41b792887c6
#
_entry.id   ed3def6b7418d01f73d3b41b792887c6
#
_cell.length_a   1.000
_cell.length_b   1.000
_cell.length_c   1.000
_cell.angle_alpha   90.00
_cell.angle_beta   90.00
_cell.angle_gamma   90.00
#
_symmetry.space_group_name_H-M   'P 1'
#
loop_
_entity.id
_entity.type
_entity.pdbx_description
1 polymer ?
#
loop_
_entity_poly.entity_id
_entity_poly.type
_entity_poly.pdbx_seq_one_letter_code
_entity_poly.pdbx_strand_id
1 'polypeptide(L)'
;MIDKLNIIKQRFDEVSDLIIQPDVISDQKKYIQINKEYKDLKAIMDQSEIYLSLFANIDEAEIILKEETDSEMIEMAKTQIEEAKIQIPELEEKIKVLLIPKDPEDSKNVV
;
A
#
# COMPACT_ATOMS: atom_id res chain seq x y z
N MET A 1 -1.88 7.26 8.90
CA MET A 1 -1.36 6.54 7.71
C MET A 1 -2.41 6.26 6.65
N ILE A 2 -3.60 5.83 7.05
CA ILE A 2 -4.68 5.52 6.11
C ILE A 2 -5.06 6.73 5.25
N ASP A 3 -5.09 7.92 5.83
CA ASP A 3 -5.41 9.14 5.09
C ASP A 3 -4.39 9.40 3.98
N LYS A 4 -3.10 9.20 4.28
CA LYS A 4 -2.03 9.33 3.27
C LYS A 4 -2.18 8.30 2.17
N LEU A 5 -2.54 7.07 2.52
CA LEU A 5 -2.72 6.00 1.53
C LEU A 5 -3.90 6.29 0.61
N ASN A 6 -4.96 6.93 1.12
CA ASN A 6 -6.10 7.34 0.29
C ASN A 6 -5.70 8.40 -0.72
N ILE A 7 -4.89 9.37 -0.31
CA ILE A 7 -4.37 10.41 -1.20
C ILE A 7 -3.49 9.79 -2.28
N ILE A 8 -2.63 8.84 -1.90
CA ILE A 8 -1.75 8.14 -2.82
C ILE A 8 -2.57 7.33 -3.82
N LYS A 9 -3.63 6.68 -3.36
CA LYS A 9 -4.52 5.92 -4.24
C LYS A 9 -5.15 6.82 -5.30
N GLN A 10 -5.62 8.00 -4.90
CA GLN A 10 -6.18 8.96 -5.85
C GLN A 10 -5.14 9.36 -6.90
N ARG A 11 -3.91 9.65 -6.47
CA ARG A 11 -2.85 9.99 -7.41
C ARG A 11 -2.48 8.81 -8.30
N PHE A 12 -2.44 7.60 -7.74
CA PHE A 12 -2.18 6.38 -8.52
C PHE A 12 -3.22 6.19 -9.62
N ASP A 13 -4.50 6.40 -9.28
CA ASP A 13 -5.59 6.30 -10.26
C ASP A 13 -5.42 7.34 -11.37
N GLU A 14 -5.06 8.58 -11.02
CA GLU A 14 -4.78 9.63 -12.00
C GLU A 14 -3.62 9.24 -12.93
N VAL A 15 -2.52 8.77 -12.35
CA VAL A 15 -1.34 8.37 -13.11
C VAL A 15 -1.64 7.18 -14.01
N SER A 16 -2.43 6.23 -13.52
CA SER A 16 -2.87 5.07 -14.31
C SER A 16 -3.65 5.51 -15.55
N ASP A 17 -4.48 6.54 -15.41
CA ASP A 17 -5.22 7.09 -16.55
C ASP A 17 -4.31 7.88 -17.48
N LEU A 18 -3.35 8.62 -16.93
CA LEU A 18 -2.44 9.43 -17.74
C LEU A 18 -1.51 8.59 -18.60
N ILE A 19 -1.02 7.47 -18.04
CA ILE A 19 0.01 6.67 -18.73
C ILE A 19 -0.52 6.02 -20.01
N ILE A 20 -1.83 5.88 -20.15
CA ILE A 20 -2.45 5.29 -21.35
C ILE A 20 -2.92 6.35 -22.36
N GLN A 21 -2.75 7.63 -22.03
CA GLN A 21 -3.18 8.71 -22.93
C GLN A 21 -2.21 8.85 -24.11
N PRO A 22 -2.74 8.96 -25.35
CA PRO A 22 -1.85 9.09 -26.52
C PRO A 22 -0.90 10.28 -26.47
N ASP A 23 -1.34 11.41 -25.92
CA ASP A 23 -0.51 12.61 -25.81
C ASP A 23 0.63 12.44 -24.82
N VAL A 24 0.44 11.61 -23.78
CA VAL A 24 1.51 11.25 -22.85
C VAL A 24 2.46 10.25 -23.49
N ILE A 25 1.94 9.23 -24.15
CA ILE A 25 2.73 8.19 -24.81
C ILE A 25 3.63 8.78 -25.89
N SER A 26 3.12 9.76 -26.64
CA SER A 26 3.87 10.39 -27.71
C SER A 26 4.93 11.39 -27.22
N ASP A 27 4.83 11.85 -25.99
CA ASP A 27 5.81 12.74 -25.38
C ASP A 27 6.76 11.92 -24.51
N GLN A 28 7.96 11.66 -25.04
CA GLN A 28 8.92 10.77 -24.41
C GLN A 28 9.29 11.20 -22.98
N LYS A 29 9.55 12.48 -22.78
CA LYS A 29 9.91 13.00 -21.45
C LYS A 29 8.77 12.83 -20.45
N LYS A 30 7.56 13.17 -20.90
CA LYS A 30 6.36 13.06 -20.08
C LYS A 30 6.09 11.61 -19.73
N TYR A 31 6.22 10.73 -20.71
CA TYR A 31 6.00 9.30 -20.49
C TYR A 31 6.97 8.73 -19.46
N ILE A 32 8.26 9.08 -19.57
CA ILE A 32 9.28 8.60 -18.62
C ILE A 32 8.94 9.05 -17.19
N GLN A 33 8.56 10.33 -17.01
CA GLN A 33 8.19 10.85 -15.70
C GLN A 33 6.96 10.16 -15.12
N ILE A 34 5.93 10.03 -15.94
CA ILE A 34 4.67 9.39 -15.51
C ILE A 34 4.88 7.92 -15.21
N ASN A 35 5.66 7.23 -16.04
CA ASN A 35 5.98 5.81 -15.82
C ASN A 35 6.75 5.60 -14.51
N LYS A 36 7.69 6.49 -14.21
CA LYS A 36 8.44 6.43 -12.95
C LYS A 36 7.52 6.63 -11.75
N GLU A 37 6.66 7.64 -11.84
CA GLU A 37 5.68 7.90 -10.77
C GLU A 37 4.74 6.71 -10.62
N TYR A 38 4.28 6.13 -11.71
CA TYR A 38 3.41 4.96 -11.70
C TYR A 38 4.06 3.79 -10.94
N LYS A 39 5.32 3.49 -11.24
CA LYS A 39 6.04 2.39 -10.59
C LYS A 39 6.23 2.64 -9.10
N ASP A 40 6.59 3.87 -8.72
CA ASP A 40 6.78 4.23 -7.32
C ASP A 40 5.46 4.11 -6.55
N LEU A 41 4.37 4.60 -7.11
CA LEU A 41 3.06 4.53 -6.47
C LEU A 41 2.55 3.10 -6.41
N LYS A 42 2.81 2.30 -7.45
CA LYS A 42 2.37 0.90 -7.45
C LYS A 42 3.02 0.11 -6.34
N ALA A 43 4.31 0.33 -6.06
CA ALA A 43 5.00 -0.32 -4.95
C ALA A 43 4.31 -0.01 -3.61
N ILE A 44 3.92 1.25 -3.41
CA ILE A 44 3.18 1.65 -2.22
C ILE A 44 1.80 1.00 -2.18
N MET A 45 1.09 1.00 -3.29
CA MET A 45 -0.25 0.42 -3.37
C MET A 45 -0.25 -1.07 -3.08
N ASP A 46 0.74 -1.81 -3.59
CA ASP A 46 0.86 -3.24 -3.34
C ASP A 46 1.01 -3.53 -1.84
N GLN A 47 1.83 -2.75 -1.15
CA GLN A 47 2.00 -2.92 0.30
C GLN A 47 0.77 -2.45 1.07
N SER A 48 0.12 -1.37 0.60
CA SER A 48 -1.06 -0.86 1.28
C SER A 48 -2.24 -1.81 1.20
N GLU A 49 -2.38 -2.56 0.12
CA GLU A 49 -3.42 -3.58 0.01
C GLU A 49 -3.27 -4.65 1.09
N ILE A 50 -2.03 -5.12 1.30
CA ILE A 50 -1.74 -6.10 2.35
C ILE A 50 -2.04 -5.49 3.72
N TYR A 51 -1.60 -4.26 3.93
CA TYR A 51 -1.81 -3.54 5.20
C TYR A 51 -3.29 -3.43 5.54
N LEU A 52 -4.11 -2.97 4.58
CA LEU A 52 -5.54 -2.80 4.80
C LEU A 52 -6.25 -4.14 4.96
N SER A 53 -5.80 -5.19 4.27
CA SER A 53 -6.38 -6.52 4.41
C SER A 53 -6.16 -7.10 5.81
N LEU A 54 -5.06 -6.74 6.46
CA LEU A 54 -4.81 -7.19 7.83
C LEU A 54 -5.85 -6.64 8.81
N PHE A 55 -6.25 -5.38 8.64
CA PHE A 55 -7.30 -4.80 9.46
C PHE A 55 -8.65 -5.49 9.21
N ALA A 56 -8.96 -5.77 7.95
CA ALA A 56 -10.18 -6.50 7.62
C ALA A 56 -10.17 -7.90 8.22
N ASN A 57 -9.01 -8.58 8.20
CA ASN A 57 -8.87 -9.90 8.81
C ASN A 57 -9.09 -9.86 10.32
N ILE A 58 -8.60 -8.82 10.99
CA ILE A 58 -8.84 -8.63 12.42
C ILE A 58 -10.33 -8.46 12.70
N ASP A 59 -11.01 -7.62 11.91
CA ASP A 59 -12.44 -7.39 12.08
C ASP A 59 -13.24 -8.68 11.92
N GLU A 60 -12.93 -9.47 10.90
CA GLU A 60 -13.58 -10.77 10.67
C GLU A 60 -13.31 -11.73 11.83
N ALA A 61 -12.07 -11.80 12.31
CA ALA A 61 -11.69 -12.66 13.42
C ALA A 61 -12.40 -12.25 14.71
N GLU A 62 -12.57 -10.94 14.95
CA GLU A 62 -13.28 -10.44 16.11
C GLU A 62 -14.76 -10.83 16.08
N ILE A 63 -15.37 -10.84 14.90
CA ILE A 63 -16.76 -11.30 14.73
C ILE A 63 -16.84 -12.79 15.10
N ILE A 64 -15.90 -13.59 14.64
CA ILE A 64 -15.83 -15.02 14.99
C ILE A 64 -15.73 -15.21 16.50
N LEU A 65 -14.91 -14.42 17.19
CA LEU A 65 -14.76 -14.49 18.64
C LEU A 65 -16.08 -14.18 19.37
N LYS A 66 -16.91 -13.31 18.80
CA LYS A 66 -18.20 -12.92 19.42
C LYS A 66 -19.29 -13.93 19.15
N GLU A 67 -19.32 -14.53 17.98
CA GLU A 67 -20.46 -15.33 17.53
C GLU A 67 -20.21 -16.83 17.56
N GLU A 68 -18.95 -17.26 17.50
CA GLU A 68 -18.62 -18.68 17.43
C GLU A 68 -18.54 -19.32 18.81
N THR A 69 -19.01 -20.55 18.91
CA THR A 69 -18.91 -21.33 20.15
C THR A 69 -17.90 -22.48 20.05
N ASP A 70 -17.46 -22.83 18.84
CA ASP A 70 -16.47 -23.87 18.60
C ASP A 70 -15.09 -23.40 19.05
N SER A 71 -14.50 -24.14 19.99
CA SER A 71 -13.19 -23.78 20.56
C SER A 71 -12.08 -23.74 19.52
N GLU A 72 -12.13 -24.60 18.51
CA GLU A 72 -11.10 -24.59 17.45
C GLU A 72 -11.20 -23.33 16.60
N MET A 73 -12.41 -22.92 16.26
CA MET A 73 -12.65 -21.68 15.49
C MET A 73 -12.19 -20.46 16.28
N ILE A 74 -12.48 -20.45 17.58
CA ILE A 74 -12.06 -19.36 18.47
C ILE A 74 -10.54 -19.28 18.53
N GLU A 75 -9.86 -20.39 18.68
CA GLU A 75 -8.39 -20.43 18.72
C GLU A 75 -7.77 -19.95 17.41
N MET A 76 -8.33 -20.37 16.28
CA MET A 76 -7.89 -19.91 14.97
C MET A 76 -8.05 -18.39 14.83
N ALA A 77 -9.17 -17.84 15.29
CA ALA A 77 -9.42 -16.41 15.23
C ALA A 77 -8.44 -15.64 16.10
N LYS A 78 -8.14 -16.14 17.31
CA LYS A 78 -7.16 -15.51 18.20
C LYS A 78 -5.77 -15.49 17.55
N THR A 79 -5.36 -16.60 16.96
CA THR A 79 -4.07 -16.70 16.28
C THR A 79 -3.99 -15.72 15.11
N GLN A 80 -5.07 -15.61 14.34
CA GLN A 80 -5.14 -14.70 13.20
C GLN A 80 -4.97 -13.25 13.64
N ILE A 81 -5.62 -12.86 14.75
CA ILE A 81 -5.49 -11.51 15.31
C ILE A 81 -4.06 -11.25 15.77
N GLU A 82 -3.46 -12.20 16.47
CA GLU A 82 -2.08 -12.04 16.96
C GLU A 82 -1.08 -11.89 15.82
N GLU A 83 -1.19 -12.72 14.80
CA GLU A 83 -0.32 -12.64 13.62
C GLU A 83 -0.48 -11.30 12.90
N ALA A 84 -1.73 -10.85 12.73
CA ALA A 84 -1.98 -9.57 12.09
C ALA A 84 -1.40 -8.40 12.89
N LYS A 85 -1.50 -8.45 14.22
CA LYS A 85 -0.94 -7.41 15.09
C LYS A 85 0.58 -7.33 15.01
N ILE A 86 1.24 -8.45 14.72
CA ILE A 86 2.69 -8.48 14.52
C ILE A 86 3.05 -7.91 13.14
N GLN A 87 2.29 -8.29 12.12
CA GLN A 87 2.56 -7.88 10.73
C GLN A 87 2.28 -6.41 10.47
N ILE A 88 1.27 -5.85 11.12
CA ILE A 88 0.87 -4.46 10.90
C ILE A 88 2.02 -3.47 11.13
N PRO A 89 2.74 -3.51 12.27
CA PRO A 89 3.87 -2.58 12.46
C PRO A 89 4.98 -2.77 11.44
N GLU A 90 5.25 -4.00 11.04
CA GLU A 90 6.27 -4.30 10.04
C GLU A 90 5.92 -3.68 8.70
N LEU A 91 4.64 -3.80 8.28
CA LEU A 91 4.17 -3.20 7.04
C LEU A 91 4.14 -1.67 7.12
N GLU A 92 3.79 -1.12 8.30
CA GLU A 92 3.85 0.33 8.50
C GLU A 92 5.25 0.86 8.24
N GLU A 93 6.26 0.18 8.75
CA GLU A 93 7.65 0.59 8.53
C GLU A 93 8.03 0.49 7.05
N LYS A 94 7.64 -0.58 6.37
CA LYS A 94 7.89 -0.72 4.94
C LYS A 94 7.23 0.40 4.14
N ILE A 95 5.97 0.69 4.46
CA ILE A 95 5.22 1.74 3.76
C ILE A 95 5.86 3.11 4.03
N LYS A 96 6.25 3.38 5.27
CA LYS A 96 6.93 4.63 5.62
C LYS A 96 8.18 4.84 4.80
N VAL A 97 8.98 3.79 4.61
CA VAL A 97 10.19 3.85 3.79
C VAL A 97 9.83 4.19 2.34
N LEU A 98 8.78 3.56 1.80
CA LEU A 98 8.33 3.82 0.43
C LEU A 98 7.77 5.24 0.26
N LEU A 99 7.25 5.82 1.34
CA LEU A 99 6.69 7.18 1.33
C LEU A 99 7.76 8.27 1.37
N ILE A 100 9.00 7.94 1.72
CA ILE A 100 10.08 8.90 1.74
C ILE A 100 10.32 9.39 0.30
N PRO A 101 10.22 10.70 0.04
CA PRO A 101 10.43 11.21 -1.31
C PRO A 101 11.85 10.92 -1.76
N LYS A 102 12.00 10.45 -2.98
CA LYS A 102 13.31 10.36 -3.61
C LYS A 102 13.71 11.76 -4.02
N ASP A 103 14.76 12.27 -3.41
CA ASP A 103 15.23 13.60 -3.68
C ASP A 103 16.06 13.60 -4.97
N PRO A 104 15.61 14.30 -6.02
CA PRO A 104 16.42 14.42 -7.24
C PRO A 104 17.79 15.05 -7.00
N GLU A 105 17.91 15.84 -5.93
CA GLU A 105 19.17 16.46 -5.55
C GLU A 105 20.24 15.45 -5.22
N ASP A 106 19.86 14.30 -4.65
CA ASP A 106 20.81 13.25 -4.32
C ASP A 106 21.55 12.75 -5.54
N SER A 107 20.86 12.60 -6.67
CA SER A 107 21.50 12.17 -7.90
C SER A 107 22.39 13.26 -8.50
N LYS A 108 22.09 14.53 -8.26
CA LYS A 108 22.94 15.63 -8.69
C LYS A 108 24.21 15.73 -7.87
N ASN A 109 24.12 15.43 -6.60
CA ASN A 109 25.26 15.51 -5.70
C ASN A 109 26.31 14.42 -5.95
N VAL A 110 25.93 13.38 -6.65
CA VAL A 110 26.82 12.30 -7.01
C VAL A 110 27.79 12.74 -8.11
N VAL A 111 27.43 13.75 -8.86
CA VAL A 111 28.27 14.30 -9.89
C VAL A 111 29.37 15.16 -9.29
#